data_b665060cb792e2b1d674f2ee95fa765c
#
_entry.id   b665060cb792e2b1d674f2ee95fa765c
#
_cell.length_a   1.000
_cell.length_b   1.000
_cell.length_c   1.000
_cell.angle_alpha   90.00
_cell.angle_beta   90.00
_cell.angle_gamma   90.00
#
_symmetry.space_group_name_H-M   'P 1'
#
loop_
_entity.id
_entity.type
_entity.pdbx_description
1 polymer ?
#
loop_
_entity_poly.entity_id
_entity_poly.type
_entity_poly.pdbx_seq_one_letter_code
_entity_poly.pdbx_strand_id
1 'polypeptide(L)'
;MTKKSVQPNARKVLIIEDEGDLCLLLNILLDGKGLDVEHAQSLAKAEEYLLQEQPSLVLLDNRLPDGFGIDFIPVIKKQLPETKVIMITGVDAAAKDVALENGADVFLKKPFTRDELYSAVTDLLEQPVLAKS
;
A
#
# COMPACT_ATOMS: atom_id res chain seq x y z
N MET A 1 -23.23 10.84 -7.45
CA MET A 1 -21.96 10.40 -6.87
C MET A 1 -20.80 11.07 -7.56
N THR A 2 -19.88 11.53 -6.77
CA THR A 2 -18.71 12.22 -7.30
C THR A 2 -17.62 11.22 -7.61
N LYS A 3 -17.07 11.28 -8.79
CA LYS A 3 -15.98 10.42 -9.17
C LYS A 3 -14.66 11.11 -8.94
N LYS A 4 -13.67 10.33 -8.56
CA LYS A 4 -12.32 10.84 -8.53
C LYS A 4 -11.89 11.21 -9.93
N SER A 5 -11.10 12.25 -10.01
CA SER A 5 -10.47 12.63 -11.25
C SER A 5 -9.24 11.72 -11.43
N VAL A 6 -9.25 10.89 -12.44
CA VAL A 6 -8.18 9.93 -12.66
C VAL A 6 -7.48 10.23 -13.97
N GLN A 7 -6.16 10.34 -13.90
CA GLN A 7 -5.35 10.52 -15.09
C GLN A 7 -5.25 9.19 -15.83
N PRO A 8 -5.27 9.23 -17.17
CA PRO A 8 -5.27 7.99 -17.95
C PRO A 8 -4.10 7.04 -17.62
N ASN A 9 -2.96 7.58 -17.26
CA ASN A 9 -1.77 6.78 -16.98
C ASN A 9 -1.48 6.65 -15.50
N ALA A 10 -2.44 7.01 -14.65
CA ALA A 10 -2.24 6.91 -13.20
C ALA A 10 -2.15 5.44 -12.79
N ARG A 11 -1.18 5.14 -11.96
CA ARG A 11 -1.03 3.80 -11.41
C ARG A 11 -1.92 3.63 -10.19
N LYS A 12 -2.51 2.46 -10.06
CA LYS A 12 -3.41 2.20 -8.94
C LYS A 12 -2.63 1.78 -7.72
N VAL A 13 -2.99 2.36 -6.59
CA VAL A 13 -2.41 2.04 -5.29
C VAL A 13 -3.54 1.67 -4.35
N LEU A 14 -3.44 0.50 -3.74
CA LEU A 14 -4.41 0.08 -2.74
C LEU A 14 -3.79 0.23 -1.36
N ILE A 15 -4.48 0.94 -0.47
CA ILE A 15 -4.07 1.08 0.92
C ILE A 15 -4.96 0.18 1.77
N ILE A 16 -4.35 -0.78 2.46
CA ILE A 16 -5.07 -1.69 3.35
C ILE A 16 -4.73 -1.29 4.78
N GLU A 17 -5.65 -0.56 5.40
CA GLU A 17 -5.44 0.08 6.68
C GLU A 17 -6.78 0.40 7.29
N ASP A 18 -6.99 0.08 8.58
CA ASP A 18 -8.27 0.36 9.23
C ASP A 18 -8.26 1.65 10.05
N GLU A 19 -7.11 2.25 10.27
CA GLU A 19 -7.02 3.50 11.01
C GLU A 19 -7.29 4.68 10.08
N GLY A 20 -8.40 5.38 10.34
CA GLY A 20 -8.84 6.44 9.44
C GLY A 20 -7.86 7.58 9.26
N ASP A 21 -7.19 7.97 10.34
CA ASP A 21 -6.23 9.08 10.26
C ASP A 21 -5.05 8.72 9.37
N LEU A 22 -4.56 7.49 9.47
CA LEU A 22 -3.45 7.06 8.63
C LEU A 22 -3.90 6.91 7.17
N CYS A 23 -5.10 6.38 6.95
CA CYS A 23 -5.65 6.32 5.59
C CYS A 23 -5.72 7.70 4.97
N LEU A 24 -6.22 8.67 5.73
CA LEU A 24 -6.32 10.03 5.24
C LEU A 24 -4.96 10.62 4.92
N LEU A 25 -3.99 10.43 5.81
CA LEU A 25 -2.65 10.93 5.60
C LEU A 25 -2.02 10.33 4.34
N LEU A 26 -2.12 9.01 4.19
CA LEU A 26 -1.55 8.35 3.03
C LEU A 26 -2.23 8.83 1.74
N ASN A 27 -3.54 9.04 1.80
CA ASN A 27 -4.26 9.56 0.65
C ASN A 27 -3.76 10.95 0.27
N ILE A 28 -3.59 11.82 1.26
CA ILE A 28 -3.11 13.18 1.01
C ILE A 28 -1.72 13.15 0.40
N LEU A 29 -0.86 12.27 0.89
CA LEU A 29 0.52 12.21 0.42
C LEU A 29 0.65 11.63 -0.98
N LEU A 30 -0.24 10.72 -1.36
CA LEU A 30 -0.04 9.93 -2.58
C LEU A 30 -1.02 10.24 -3.70
N ASP A 31 -2.28 10.52 -3.38
CA ASP A 31 -3.29 10.65 -4.43
C ASP A 31 -3.02 11.86 -5.31
N GLY A 32 -3.27 11.72 -6.60
CA GLY A 32 -3.13 12.83 -7.53
C GLY A 32 -1.72 13.11 -7.99
N LYS A 33 -0.77 12.26 -7.64
CA LYS A 33 0.63 12.44 -8.04
C LYS A 33 1.02 11.37 -9.05
N GLY A 34 0.18 11.19 -10.07
CA GLY A 34 0.34 10.10 -11.00
C GLY A 34 -0.13 8.78 -10.42
N LEU A 35 -0.80 8.82 -9.29
CA LEU A 35 -1.30 7.66 -8.59
C LEU A 35 -2.78 7.78 -8.34
N ASP A 36 -3.50 6.68 -8.47
CA ASP A 36 -4.93 6.58 -8.17
C ASP A 36 -5.08 5.71 -6.94
N VAL A 37 -5.46 6.32 -5.82
CA VAL A 37 -5.41 5.66 -4.51
C VAL A 37 -6.80 5.19 -4.11
N GLU A 38 -6.88 3.91 -3.73
CA GLU A 38 -8.09 3.32 -3.16
C GLU A 38 -7.77 2.72 -1.81
N HIS A 39 -8.81 2.48 -1.02
CA HIS A 39 -8.66 2.00 0.35
C HIS A 39 -9.47 0.75 0.60
N ALA A 40 -8.93 -0.12 1.43
CA ALA A 40 -9.67 -1.24 2.01
C ALA A 40 -9.37 -1.26 3.49
N GLN A 41 -10.40 -1.37 4.32
CA GLN A 41 -10.23 -1.29 5.77
C GLN A 41 -10.12 -2.66 6.43
N SER A 42 -10.09 -3.71 5.64
CA SER A 42 -9.98 -5.07 6.14
C SER A 42 -9.38 -5.95 5.05
N LEU A 43 -8.94 -7.13 5.46
CA LEU A 43 -8.41 -8.09 4.48
C LEU A 43 -9.50 -8.58 3.55
N ALA A 44 -10.72 -8.77 4.06
CA ALA A 44 -11.84 -9.20 3.23
C ALA A 44 -12.14 -8.18 2.14
N LYS A 45 -12.16 -6.90 2.49
CA LYS A 45 -12.39 -5.85 1.49
C LYS A 45 -11.26 -5.76 0.49
N ALA A 46 -10.04 -5.95 0.97
CA ALA A 46 -8.88 -5.95 0.08
C ALA A 46 -8.98 -7.10 -0.93
N GLU A 47 -9.39 -8.27 -0.46
CA GLU A 47 -9.51 -9.43 -1.33
C GLU A 47 -10.56 -9.19 -2.41
N GLU A 48 -11.70 -8.59 -2.04
CA GLU A 48 -12.71 -8.22 -3.03
C GLU A 48 -12.14 -7.30 -4.12
N TYR A 49 -11.38 -6.29 -3.67
CA TYR A 49 -10.79 -5.35 -4.60
C TYR A 49 -9.83 -6.06 -5.56
N LEU A 50 -9.00 -6.94 -5.02
CA LEU A 50 -7.98 -7.62 -5.82
C LEU A 50 -8.54 -8.62 -6.81
N LEU A 51 -9.80 -9.03 -6.64
CA LEU A 51 -10.46 -9.87 -7.63
C LEU A 51 -10.86 -9.10 -8.87
N GLN A 52 -11.00 -7.78 -8.75
CA GLN A 52 -11.49 -6.94 -9.84
C GLN A 52 -10.44 -5.99 -10.39
N GLU A 53 -9.44 -5.64 -9.58
CA GLU A 53 -8.47 -4.62 -9.95
C GLU A 53 -7.06 -5.16 -9.73
N GLN A 54 -6.13 -4.64 -10.51
CA GLN A 54 -4.72 -5.02 -10.37
C GLN A 54 -3.90 -3.78 -10.03
N PRO A 55 -3.79 -3.46 -8.74
CA PRO A 55 -2.98 -2.29 -8.37
C PRO A 55 -1.51 -2.55 -8.65
N SER A 56 -0.78 -1.48 -8.93
CA SER A 56 0.67 -1.58 -9.07
C SER A 56 1.34 -1.71 -7.73
N LEU A 57 0.70 -1.20 -6.68
CA LEU A 57 1.29 -1.12 -5.36
C LEU A 57 0.22 -1.32 -4.29
N VAL A 58 0.56 -2.06 -3.26
CA VAL A 58 -0.27 -2.21 -2.06
C VAL A 58 0.53 -1.71 -0.87
N LEU A 59 -0.07 -0.80 -0.10
CA LEU A 59 0.44 -0.40 1.21
C LEU A 59 -0.36 -1.17 2.24
N LEU A 60 0.30 -1.95 3.07
CA LEU A 60 -0.37 -2.94 3.89
C LEU A 60 0.03 -2.79 5.34
N ASP A 61 -0.94 -2.51 6.20
CA ASP A 61 -0.73 -2.53 7.63
C ASP A 61 -0.78 -3.96 8.13
N ASN A 62 -0.11 -4.22 9.26
CA ASN A 62 -0.08 -5.59 9.78
C ASN A 62 -1.32 -5.92 10.61
N ARG A 63 -1.83 -4.98 11.40
CA ARG A 63 -2.94 -5.27 12.30
C ARG A 63 -4.24 -4.77 11.70
N LEU A 64 -5.07 -5.71 11.28
CA LEU A 64 -6.36 -5.41 10.67
C LEU A 64 -7.45 -6.14 11.44
N PRO A 65 -8.71 -5.71 11.30
CA PRO A 65 -9.80 -6.30 12.10
C PRO A 65 -9.96 -7.80 11.90
N ASP A 66 -9.63 -8.30 10.72
CA ASP A 66 -9.87 -9.70 10.38
C ASP A 66 -8.59 -10.47 10.11
N GLY A 67 -7.42 -9.98 10.57
CA GLY A 67 -6.22 -10.76 10.46
C GLY A 67 -4.96 -9.93 10.41
N PHE A 68 -3.86 -10.58 10.11
CA PHE A 68 -2.56 -9.92 10.02
C PHE A 68 -2.13 -9.75 8.57
N GLY A 69 -1.66 -8.54 8.24
CA GLY A 69 -1.20 -8.25 6.90
C GLY A 69 -0.07 -9.15 6.45
N ILE A 70 0.83 -9.52 7.37
CA ILE A 70 1.93 -10.42 7.05
C ILE A 70 1.43 -11.70 6.38
N ASP A 71 0.32 -12.24 6.88
CA ASP A 71 -0.24 -13.49 6.34
C ASP A 71 -0.93 -13.27 5.00
N PHE A 72 -1.26 -12.05 4.68
CA PHE A 72 -1.94 -11.71 3.43
C PHE A 72 -0.97 -11.46 2.27
N ILE A 73 0.30 -11.19 2.57
CA ILE A 73 1.29 -10.94 1.51
C ILE A 73 1.38 -12.09 0.52
N PRO A 74 1.47 -13.36 0.97
CA PRO A 74 1.52 -14.46 0.00
C PRO A 74 0.27 -14.55 -0.87
N VAL A 75 -0.89 -14.17 -0.32
CA VAL A 75 -2.13 -14.17 -1.10
C VAL A 75 -2.03 -13.17 -2.25
N ILE A 76 -1.56 -11.95 -1.94
CA ILE A 76 -1.38 -10.93 -2.97
C ILE A 76 -0.40 -11.43 -4.04
N LYS A 77 0.74 -11.93 -3.61
CA LYS A 77 1.80 -12.31 -4.55
C LYS A 77 1.41 -13.50 -5.41
N LYS A 78 0.60 -14.39 -4.87
CA LYS A 78 0.14 -15.53 -5.64
C LYS A 78 -0.83 -15.10 -6.74
N GLN A 79 -1.76 -14.22 -6.40
CA GLN A 79 -2.77 -13.75 -7.36
C GLN A 79 -2.20 -12.72 -8.33
N LEU A 80 -1.38 -11.82 -7.84
CA LEU A 80 -0.88 -10.67 -8.60
C LEU A 80 0.62 -10.53 -8.39
N PRO A 81 1.42 -11.42 -9.01
CA PRO A 81 2.87 -11.42 -8.75
C PRO A 81 3.57 -10.13 -9.13
N GLU A 82 2.98 -9.32 -10.01
CA GLU A 82 3.59 -8.06 -10.41
C GLU A 82 3.29 -6.92 -9.45
N THR A 83 2.32 -7.08 -8.56
CA THR A 83 1.96 -6.04 -7.60
C THR A 83 3.05 -5.94 -6.54
N LYS A 84 3.53 -4.72 -6.31
CA LYS A 84 4.52 -4.47 -5.26
C LYS A 84 3.82 -4.27 -3.93
N VAL A 85 4.48 -4.67 -2.85
CA VAL A 85 3.90 -4.57 -1.51
C VAL A 85 4.85 -3.84 -0.58
N ILE A 86 4.36 -2.77 0.04
CA ILE A 86 5.04 -2.09 1.14
C ILE A 86 4.29 -2.43 2.41
N MET A 87 4.96 -3.13 3.32
CA MET A 87 4.39 -3.40 4.65
C MET A 87 4.67 -2.20 5.55
N ILE A 88 3.63 -1.65 6.17
CA ILE A 88 3.76 -0.51 7.07
C ILE A 88 3.26 -0.93 8.45
N THR A 89 4.14 -0.90 9.44
CA THR A 89 3.74 -1.33 10.77
C THR A 89 4.67 -0.79 11.83
N GLY A 90 4.18 -0.73 13.06
CA GLY A 90 4.99 -0.29 14.20
C GLY A 90 5.69 -1.40 14.95
N VAL A 91 5.63 -2.62 14.40
CA VAL A 91 6.25 -3.76 15.09
C VAL A 91 7.76 -3.78 14.88
N ASP A 92 8.42 -4.71 15.57
CA ASP A 92 9.85 -4.76 15.66
C ASP A 92 10.54 -5.40 14.46
N ALA A 93 11.86 -5.57 14.58
CA ALA A 93 12.68 -6.07 13.49
C ALA A 93 12.34 -7.51 13.09
N ALA A 94 11.86 -8.32 14.03
CA ALA A 94 11.48 -9.70 13.69
C ALA A 94 10.35 -9.73 12.68
N ALA A 95 9.40 -8.81 12.80
CA ALA A 95 8.30 -8.71 11.85
C ALA A 95 8.80 -8.30 10.48
N LYS A 96 9.85 -7.47 10.43
CA LYS A 96 10.43 -7.09 9.15
C LYS A 96 10.94 -8.30 8.38
N ASP A 97 11.68 -9.16 9.06
CA ASP A 97 12.23 -10.34 8.41
C ASP A 97 11.14 -11.26 7.89
N VAL A 98 10.10 -11.48 8.70
CA VAL A 98 8.98 -12.33 8.28
C VAL A 98 8.25 -11.70 7.10
N ALA A 99 8.02 -10.39 7.12
CA ALA A 99 7.33 -9.71 6.04
C ALA A 99 8.09 -9.87 4.73
N LEU A 100 9.40 -9.66 4.77
CA LEU A 100 10.22 -9.78 3.56
C LEU A 100 10.26 -11.22 3.06
N GLU A 101 10.35 -12.19 3.96
CA GLU A 101 10.30 -13.59 3.58
C GLU A 101 8.97 -13.96 2.92
N ASN A 102 7.89 -13.35 3.37
CA ASN A 102 6.58 -13.60 2.79
C ASN A 102 6.35 -12.88 1.47
N GLY A 103 7.29 -12.04 1.05
CA GLY A 103 7.22 -11.41 -0.25
C GLY A 103 7.01 -9.90 -0.26
N ALA A 104 7.05 -9.25 0.91
CA ALA A 104 7.01 -7.79 0.92
C ALA A 104 8.24 -7.24 0.21
N ASP A 105 8.03 -6.24 -0.62
CA ASP A 105 9.14 -5.63 -1.37
C ASP A 105 9.87 -4.59 -0.53
N VAL A 106 9.15 -3.90 0.36
CA VAL A 106 9.72 -2.90 1.25
C VAL A 106 8.97 -2.96 2.58
N PHE A 107 9.70 -2.65 3.64
CA PHE A 107 9.13 -2.55 4.98
C PHE A 107 9.36 -1.14 5.50
N LEU A 108 8.27 -0.45 5.84
CA LEU A 108 8.33 0.88 6.46
C LEU A 108 7.86 0.78 7.90
N LYS A 109 8.70 1.21 8.82
CA LYS A 109 8.37 1.17 10.24
C LYS A 109 7.68 2.48 10.62
N LYS A 110 6.60 2.40 11.37
CA LYS A 110 5.92 3.58 11.93
C LYS A 110 6.72 4.08 13.13
N PRO A 111 6.88 5.38 13.29
CA PRO A 111 6.51 6.44 12.36
C PRO A 111 7.50 6.53 11.21
N PHE A 112 7.02 6.85 10.04
CA PHE A 112 7.87 7.07 8.87
C PHE A 112 7.73 8.52 8.41
N THR A 113 8.74 8.99 7.68
CA THR A 113 8.70 10.34 7.13
C THR A 113 8.08 10.30 5.74
N ARG A 114 7.62 11.48 5.28
CA ARG A 114 7.13 11.63 3.92
C ARG A 114 8.18 11.18 2.91
N ASP A 115 9.43 11.57 3.15
CA ASP A 115 10.51 11.24 2.21
C ASP A 115 10.77 9.74 2.16
N GLU A 116 10.68 9.07 3.29
CA GLU A 116 10.82 7.61 3.31
C GLU A 116 9.72 6.94 2.50
N LEU A 117 8.50 7.43 2.65
CA LEU A 117 7.38 6.88 1.88
C LEU A 117 7.58 7.13 0.38
N TYR A 118 7.89 8.36 0.01
CA TYR A 118 8.08 8.71 -1.40
C TYR A 118 9.23 7.95 -2.03
N SER A 119 10.31 7.77 -1.28
CA SER A 119 11.46 7.01 -1.78
C SER A 119 11.08 5.56 -2.06
N ALA A 120 10.36 4.93 -1.13
CA ALA A 120 9.93 3.54 -1.32
C ALA A 120 9.00 3.40 -2.52
N VAL A 121 8.03 4.30 -2.64
CA VAL A 121 7.08 4.24 -3.75
C VAL A 121 7.78 4.49 -5.08
N THR A 122 8.66 5.50 -5.12
CA THR A 122 9.41 5.81 -6.33
C THR A 122 10.25 4.63 -6.79
N ASP A 123 10.94 4.01 -5.84
CA ASP A 123 11.80 2.87 -6.18
C ASP A 123 11.00 1.70 -6.72
N LEU A 124 9.88 1.38 -6.10
CA LEU A 124 9.09 0.22 -6.50
C LEU A 124 8.36 0.44 -7.82
N LEU A 125 7.87 1.64 -8.05
CA LEU A 125 7.12 1.93 -9.27
C LEU A 125 8.01 2.44 -10.39
N GLU A 126 9.27 2.71 -10.09
CA GLU A 126 10.23 3.27 -11.05
C GLU A 126 9.69 4.56 -11.67
N GLN A 127 9.07 5.38 -10.82
CA GLN A 127 8.38 6.58 -11.25
C GLN A 127 8.45 7.59 -10.11
N PRO A 128 8.93 8.81 -10.35
CA PRO A 128 9.06 9.80 -9.28
C PRO A 128 7.72 10.12 -8.65
N VAL A 129 7.69 10.15 -7.33
CA VAL A 129 6.54 10.59 -6.56
C VAL A 129 7.03 11.75 -5.72
N LEU A 130 6.77 12.96 -6.18
CA LEU A 130 7.33 14.14 -5.56
C LEU A 130 6.23 15.02 -4.99
N ALA A 131 6.51 15.60 -3.84
CA ALA A 131 5.66 16.65 -3.30
C ALA A 131 5.97 17.91 -4.10
N LYS A 132 5.42 17.99 -5.27
CA LYS A 132 5.76 19.03 -6.18
C LYS A 132 5.35 20.37 -5.65
N SER A 133 6.25 21.25 -5.65
CA SER A 133 5.93 22.62 -5.28
C SER A 133 5.51 23.41 -6.49
#